data_42c31b46c4b824a75efb3548cc564d40
#
_entry.id   42c31b46c4b824a75efb3548cc564d40
#
_cell.length_a   1.000
_cell.length_b   1.000
_cell.length_c   1.000
_cell.angle_alpha   90.00
_cell.angle_beta   90.00
_cell.angle_gamma   90.00
#
_symmetry.space_group_name_H-M   'P 1'
#
loop_
_entity.id
_entity.type
_entity.pdbx_description
1 polymer ?
#
loop_
_entity_poly.entity_id
_entity_poly.type
_entity_poly.pdbx_seq_one_letter_code
_entity_poly.pdbx_strand_id
1 'polypeptide(L)'
;AILSELKIIEAIADRKSLEIFCSIAGGVFEGEKLKQTLGLSNKQYYSRTERMLKIGLIKRKRGRFSLTGLGIVVYHAQLQFESAVKNYWNLKAIDSIQDLHKMNKEERVKIIKSLVTDKLIQDILEARVDYFESER
;
A
#
# COMPACT_ATOMS: atom_id res chain seq x y z
N ALA A 1 -5.58 18.54 -15.86
CA ALA A 1 -4.81 18.52 -14.61
C ALA A 1 -3.76 17.43 -14.65
N ILE A 2 -2.54 17.76 -14.28
CA ILE A 2 -1.45 16.78 -14.24
C ILE A 2 -1.61 15.95 -12.96
N LEU A 3 -1.77 14.64 -13.13
CA LEU A 3 -1.76 13.72 -12.01
C LEU A 3 -0.34 13.64 -11.44
N SER A 4 -0.20 13.74 -10.13
CA SER A 4 1.07 13.58 -9.45
C SER A 4 0.97 12.48 -8.40
N GLU A 5 2.10 11.91 -8.05
CA GLU A 5 2.20 10.92 -6.98
C GLU A 5 1.61 11.47 -5.68
N LEU A 6 1.90 12.73 -5.37
CA LEU A 6 1.40 13.38 -4.16
C LEU A 6 -0.13 13.44 -4.12
N LYS A 7 -0.77 13.75 -5.25
CA LYS A 7 -2.23 13.80 -5.32
C LYS A 7 -2.87 12.44 -5.06
N ILE A 8 -2.25 11.36 -5.55
CA ILE A 8 -2.69 10.00 -5.28
C ILE A 8 -2.57 9.69 -3.79
N ILE A 9 -1.41 9.99 -3.21
CA ILE A 9 -1.16 9.75 -1.78
C ILE A 9 -2.16 10.55 -0.93
N GLU A 10 -2.36 11.83 -1.23
CA GLU A 10 -3.29 12.69 -0.52
C GLU A 10 -4.72 12.15 -0.53
N ALA A 11 -5.13 11.53 -1.65
CA ALA A 11 -6.48 11.00 -1.79
C ALA A 11 -6.78 9.84 -0.85
N ILE A 12 -5.77 9.11 -0.39
CA ILE A 12 -5.93 7.94 0.48
C ILE A 12 -5.20 8.07 1.82
N ALA A 13 -4.60 9.23 2.11
CA ALA A 13 -3.72 9.41 3.27
C ALA A 13 -4.47 9.51 4.61
N ASP A 14 -5.73 9.94 4.63
CA ASP A 14 -6.49 9.97 5.87
C ASP A 14 -7.21 8.64 6.09
N ARG A 15 -7.50 8.34 7.36
CA ARG A 15 -8.08 7.06 7.76
C ARG A 15 -9.39 6.75 7.03
N LYS A 16 -10.29 7.72 6.93
CA LYS A 16 -11.61 7.52 6.32
C LYS A 16 -11.50 7.26 4.81
N SER A 17 -10.61 7.99 4.13
CA SER A 17 -10.36 7.77 2.71
C SER A 17 -9.76 6.39 2.46
N LEU A 18 -8.79 5.99 3.27
CA LEU A 18 -8.17 4.68 3.14
C LEU A 18 -9.18 3.55 3.39
N GLU A 19 -10.04 3.69 4.39
CA GLU A 19 -11.10 2.71 4.67
C GLU A 19 -12.07 2.59 3.49
N ILE A 20 -12.49 3.71 2.89
CA ILE A 20 -13.35 3.71 1.70
C ILE A 20 -12.64 2.98 0.54
N PHE A 21 -11.41 3.35 0.26
CA PHE A 21 -10.64 2.80 -0.84
C PHE A 21 -10.44 1.28 -0.69
N CYS A 22 -10.03 0.84 0.48
CA CYS A 22 -9.82 -0.59 0.77
C CYS A 22 -11.13 -1.37 0.75
N SER A 23 -12.24 -0.78 1.20
CA SER A 23 -13.56 -1.41 1.14
C SER A 23 -14.02 -1.63 -0.29
N ILE A 24 -13.81 -0.65 -1.16
CA ILE A 24 -14.12 -0.78 -2.59
C ILE A 24 -13.25 -1.88 -3.22
N ALA A 25 -11.97 -1.90 -2.90
CA ALA A 25 -11.05 -2.95 -3.36
C ALA A 25 -11.48 -4.34 -2.89
N GLY A 26 -12.04 -4.43 -1.69
CA GLY A 26 -12.52 -5.69 -1.10
C GLY A 26 -13.89 -6.15 -1.59
N GLY A 27 -14.53 -5.40 -2.48
CA GLY A 27 -15.79 -5.78 -3.08
C GLY A 27 -17.05 -5.13 -2.50
N VAL A 28 -16.91 -4.10 -1.67
CA VAL A 28 -18.06 -3.33 -1.14
C VAL A 28 -18.29 -2.13 -2.04
N PHE A 29 -19.30 -2.20 -2.89
CA PHE A 29 -19.48 -1.28 -4.01
C PHE A 29 -20.63 -0.29 -3.86
N GLU A 30 -21.64 -0.61 -3.05
CA GLU A 30 -22.83 0.22 -2.91
C GLU A 30 -22.57 1.39 -1.95
N GLY A 31 -22.71 2.62 -2.47
CA GLY A 31 -22.32 3.82 -1.76
C GLY A 31 -23.02 4.03 -0.42
N GLU A 32 -24.34 3.84 -0.37
CA GLU A 32 -25.10 4.00 0.87
C GLU A 32 -24.70 2.96 1.92
N LYS A 33 -24.54 1.73 1.51
CA LYS A 33 -24.12 0.65 2.41
C LYS A 33 -22.73 0.89 2.95
N LEU A 34 -21.81 1.33 2.09
CA LEU A 34 -20.44 1.65 2.48
C LEU A 34 -20.39 2.81 3.48
N LYS A 35 -21.14 3.87 3.20
CA LYS A 35 -21.26 5.02 4.09
C LYS A 35 -21.76 4.61 5.47
N GLN A 36 -22.81 3.79 5.53
CA GLN A 36 -23.38 3.30 6.79
C GLN A 36 -22.40 2.40 7.53
N THR A 37 -21.77 1.47 6.83
CA THR A 37 -20.81 0.54 7.42
C THR A 37 -19.64 1.27 8.06
N LEU A 38 -19.15 2.34 7.43
CA LEU A 38 -18.02 3.11 7.94
C LEU A 38 -18.43 4.24 8.89
N GLY A 39 -19.73 4.45 9.10
CA GLY A 39 -20.23 5.49 10.00
C GLY A 39 -19.91 6.90 9.56
N LEU A 40 -19.91 7.16 8.25
CA LEU A 40 -19.54 8.45 7.69
C LEU A 40 -20.78 9.35 7.46
N SER A 41 -20.60 10.66 7.66
CA SER A 41 -21.60 11.63 7.21
C SER A 41 -21.60 11.73 5.69
N ASN A 42 -22.69 12.30 5.12
CA ASN A 42 -22.75 12.55 3.68
C ASN A 42 -21.56 13.38 3.19
N LYS A 43 -21.24 14.44 3.90
CA LYS A 43 -20.12 15.32 3.54
C LYS A 43 -18.78 14.59 3.55
N GLN A 44 -18.51 13.80 4.58
CA GLN A 44 -17.28 13.04 4.71
C GLN A 44 -17.14 12.02 3.59
N TYR A 45 -18.21 11.34 3.28
CA TYR A 45 -18.24 10.30 2.25
C TYR A 45 -18.10 10.89 0.85
N TYR A 46 -18.93 11.88 0.49
CA TYR A 46 -18.96 12.43 -0.86
C TYR A 46 -17.69 13.21 -1.21
N SER A 47 -17.13 13.97 -0.28
CA SER A 47 -15.89 14.70 -0.56
C SER A 47 -14.74 13.78 -0.89
N ARG A 48 -14.66 12.63 -0.20
CA ARG A 48 -13.59 11.64 -0.40
C ARG A 48 -13.78 10.84 -1.68
N THR A 49 -14.99 10.34 -1.92
CA THR A 49 -15.27 9.57 -3.14
C THR A 49 -15.15 10.43 -4.39
N GLU A 50 -15.60 11.70 -4.34
CA GLU A 50 -15.43 12.62 -5.46
C GLU A 50 -13.94 12.85 -5.77
N ARG A 51 -13.10 12.99 -4.76
CA ARG A 51 -11.66 13.14 -4.96
C ARG A 51 -11.09 11.90 -5.64
N MET A 52 -11.46 10.71 -5.18
CA MET A 52 -10.98 9.45 -5.76
C MET A 52 -11.46 9.26 -7.20
N LEU A 53 -12.70 9.63 -7.49
CA LEU A 53 -13.25 9.62 -8.85
C LEU A 53 -12.48 10.57 -9.76
N LYS A 54 -12.26 11.79 -9.29
CA LYS A 54 -11.58 12.83 -10.07
C LYS A 54 -10.15 12.46 -10.42
N ILE A 55 -9.45 11.84 -9.49
CA ILE A 55 -8.06 11.40 -9.69
C ILE A 55 -8.00 10.12 -10.54
N GLY A 56 -9.08 9.36 -10.60
CA GLY A 56 -9.15 8.14 -11.39
C GLY A 56 -8.76 6.88 -10.64
N LEU A 57 -8.83 6.89 -9.31
CA LEU A 57 -8.59 5.69 -8.50
C LEU A 57 -9.79 4.74 -8.52
N ILE A 58 -10.99 5.30 -8.56
CA ILE A 58 -12.24 4.54 -8.62
C ILE A 58 -13.08 5.01 -9.78
N LYS A 59 -14.02 4.19 -10.18
CA LYS A 59 -15.01 4.51 -11.21
C LYS A 59 -16.40 4.13 -10.69
N ARG A 60 -17.41 4.82 -11.20
CA ARG A 60 -18.80 4.54 -10.86
C ARG A 60 -19.52 4.02 -12.10
N LYS A 61 -20.21 2.91 -11.95
CA LYS A 61 -21.06 2.35 -12.99
C LYS A 61 -22.34 1.80 -12.37
N ARG A 62 -23.48 2.33 -12.80
CA ARG A 62 -24.80 1.91 -12.28
C ARG A 62 -24.91 2.04 -10.75
N GLY A 63 -24.38 3.13 -10.20
CA GLY A 63 -24.41 3.39 -8.76
C GLY A 63 -23.42 2.58 -7.94
N ARG A 64 -22.58 1.78 -8.57
CA ARG A 64 -21.58 0.96 -7.90
C ARG A 64 -20.16 1.46 -8.18
N PHE A 65 -19.34 1.45 -7.14
CA PHE A 65 -17.92 1.78 -7.26
C PHE A 65 -17.09 0.54 -7.55
N SER A 66 -16.04 0.73 -8.32
CA SER A 66 -15.00 -0.28 -8.51
C SER A 66 -13.67 0.42 -8.72
N LEU A 67 -12.56 -0.31 -8.56
CA LEU A 67 -11.25 0.25 -8.82
C LEU A 67 -11.00 0.37 -10.33
N THR A 68 -10.32 1.45 -10.72
CA THR A 68 -9.75 1.59 -12.06
C THR A 68 -8.46 0.78 -12.14
N GLY A 69 -7.85 0.68 -13.32
CA GLY A 69 -6.51 0.11 -13.45
C GLY A 69 -5.50 0.81 -12.55
N LEU A 70 -5.53 2.15 -12.51
CA LEU A 70 -4.69 2.92 -11.59
C LEU A 70 -4.99 2.56 -10.14
N GLY A 71 -6.27 2.46 -9.77
CA GLY A 71 -6.67 2.07 -8.43
C GLY A 71 -6.17 0.70 -8.01
N ILE A 72 -6.18 -0.27 -8.93
CA ILE A 72 -5.65 -1.62 -8.67
C ILE A 72 -4.16 -1.56 -8.34
N VAL A 73 -3.39 -0.82 -9.13
CA VAL A 73 -1.94 -0.67 -8.89
C VAL A 73 -1.67 0.02 -7.55
N VAL A 74 -2.40 1.09 -7.27
CA VAL A 74 -2.27 1.83 -6.00
C VAL A 74 -2.68 0.97 -4.80
N TYR A 75 -3.72 0.16 -4.95
CA TYR A 75 -4.14 -0.76 -3.89
C TYR A 75 -3.03 -1.77 -3.57
N HIS A 76 -2.38 -2.33 -4.58
CA HIS A 76 -1.27 -3.26 -4.36
C HIS A 76 -0.08 -2.56 -3.68
N ALA A 77 0.19 -1.31 -4.01
CA ALA A 77 1.21 -0.53 -3.31
C ALA A 77 0.83 -0.31 -1.83
N GLN A 78 -0.45 -0.05 -1.56
CA GLN A 78 -0.95 0.10 -0.19
C GLN A 78 -0.80 -1.21 0.61
N LEU A 79 -1.02 -2.36 -0.02
CA LEU A 79 -0.80 -3.65 0.63
C LEU A 79 0.66 -3.86 1.04
N GLN A 80 1.61 -3.29 0.32
CA GLN A 80 3.02 -3.31 0.72
C GLN A 80 3.25 -2.54 2.02
N PHE A 81 2.61 -1.38 2.19
CA PHE A 81 2.65 -0.64 3.46
C PHE A 81 2.08 -1.48 4.60
N GLU A 82 0.95 -2.13 4.36
CA GLU A 82 0.33 -3.01 5.35
C GLU A 82 1.25 -4.16 5.76
N SER A 83 1.89 -4.80 4.79
CA SER A 83 2.87 -5.85 5.04
C SER A 83 4.07 -5.34 5.84
N ALA A 84 4.55 -4.14 5.54
CA ALA A 84 5.65 -3.51 6.27
C ALA A 84 5.29 -3.30 7.75
N VAL A 85 4.06 -2.82 8.01
CA VAL A 85 3.58 -2.63 9.39
C VAL A 85 3.48 -3.97 10.13
N LYS A 86 2.96 -5.00 9.48
CA LYS A 86 2.86 -6.35 10.07
C LYS A 86 4.23 -6.95 10.39
N ASN A 87 5.24 -6.60 9.63
CA ASN A 87 6.61 -7.11 9.80
C ASN A 87 7.54 -6.11 10.51
N TYR A 88 6.98 -5.13 11.20
CA TYR A 88 7.73 -4.03 11.81
C TYR A 88 8.91 -4.50 12.67
N TRP A 89 8.66 -5.43 13.60
CA TRP A 89 9.71 -5.91 14.52
C TRP A 89 10.75 -6.76 13.80
N ASN A 90 10.35 -7.52 12.80
CA ASN A 90 11.27 -8.32 11.99
C ASN A 90 12.20 -7.42 11.17
N LEU A 91 11.65 -6.34 10.61
CA LEU A 91 12.44 -5.34 9.89
C LEU A 91 13.41 -4.61 10.82
N LYS A 92 12.97 -4.28 12.02
CA LYS A 92 13.87 -3.70 13.03
C LYS A 92 15.00 -4.66 13.43
N ALA A 93 14.72 -5.96 13.49
CA ALA A 93 15.74 -6.94 13.77
C ALA A 93 16.83 -6.95 12.68
N ILE A 94 16.45 -6.76 11.42
CA ILE A 94 17.42 -6.64 10.32
C ILE A 94 18.31 -5.42 10.52
N ASP A 95 17.73 -4.27 10.89
CA ASP A 95 18.44 -3.01 11.11
C ASP A 95 19.45 -3.13 12.25
N SER A 96 19.20 -4.01 13.22
CA SER A 96 20.08 -4.21 14.37
C SER A 96 21.30 -5.07 14.06
N ILE A 97 21.33 -5.73 12.92
CA ILE A 97 22.47 -6.58 12.53
C ILE A 97 23.58 -5.68 12.00
N GLN A 98 24.70 -5.68 12.76
CA GLN A 98 25.87 -4.91 12.36
C GLN A 98 26.56 -5.59 11.18
N ASP A 99 27.11 -4.77 10.30
CA ASP A 99 27.92 -5.25 9.18
C ASP A 99 27.20 -6.17 8.19
N LEU A 100 25.86 -6.10 8.13
CA LEU A 100 25.09 -6.88 7.16
C LEU A 100 25.59 -6.63 5.73
N HIS A 101 25.93 -5.39 5.42
CA HIS A 101 26.45 -4.98 4.11
C HIS A 101 27.85 -5.55 3.80
N LYS A 102 28.60 -6.00 4.81
CA LYS A 102 29.93 -6.62 4.65
C LYS A 102 29.86 -8.12 4.40
N MET A 103 28.71 -8.73 4.66
CA MET A 103 28.49 -10.16 4.43
C MET A 103 28.38 -10.45 2.94
N ASN A 104 28.65 -11.69 2.54
CA ASN A 104 28.41 -12.10 1.17
C ASN A 104 26.89 -12.21 0.91
N LYS A 105 26.52 -12.25 -0.36
CA LYS A 105 25.11 -12.26 -0.77
C LYS A 105 24.33 -13.43 -0.18
N GLU A 106 24.91 -14.63 -0.16
CA GLU A 106 24.27 -15.83 0.36
C GLU A 106 23.91 -15.69 1.84
N GLU A 107 24.85 -15.17 2.64
CA GLU A 107 24.63 -14.93 4.07
C GLU A 107 23.54 -13.89 4.32
N ARG A 108 23.57 -12.78 3.57
CA ARG A 108 22.56 -11.73 3.69
C ARG A 108 21.16 -12.26 3.37
N VAL A 109 21.04 -13.00 2.28
CA VAL A 109 19.76 -13.59 1.86
C VAL A 109 19.23 -14.55 2.92
N LYS A 110 20.10 -15.40 3.49
CA LYS A 110 19.70 -16.32 4.57
C LYS A 110 19.16 -15.57 5.78
N ILE A 111 19.83 -14.50 6.19
CA ILE A 111 19.41 -13.69 7.34
C ILE A 111 18.05 -13.04 7.06
N ILE A 112 17.89 -12.43 5.90
CA ILE A 112 16.63 -11.80 5.50
C ILE A 112 15.49 -12.83 5.52
N LYS A 113 15.68 -14.00 4.91
CA LYS A 113 14.68 -15.06 4.86
C LYS A 113 14.34 -15.64 6.23
N SER A 114 15.30 -15.66 7.16
CA SER A 114 15.06 -16.17 8.50
C SER A 114 14.24 -15.18 9.36
N LEU A 115 14.39 -13.88 9.13
CA LEU A 115 13.74 -12.83 9.90
C LEU A 115 12.41 -12.37 9.30
N VAL A 116 12.26 -12.42 7.99
CA VAL A 116 11.06 -11.97 7.28
C VAL A 116 10.51 -13.12 6.45
N THR A 117 9.32 -13.57 6.78
CA THR A 117 8.65 -14.66 6.07
C THR A 117 7.79 -14.20 4.91
N ASP A 118 7.42 -12.91 4.87
CA ASP A 118 6.63 -12.32 3.80
C ASP A 118 7.46 -12.26 2.51
N LYS A 119 7.00 -12.96 1.48
CA LYS A 119 7.74 -13.11 0.21
C LYS A 119 7.95 -11.77 -0.50
N LEU A 120 6.93 -10.91 -0.49
CA LEU A 120 7.02 -9.59 -1.14
C LEU A 120 8.09 -8.72 -0.48
N ILE A 121 8.09 -8.69 0.86
CA ILE A 121 9.11 -7.96 1.64
C ILE A 121 10.50 -8.55 1.40
N GLN A 122 10.64 -9.88 1.39
CA GLN A 122 11.91 -10.54 1.08
C GLN A 122 12.46 -10.08 -0.26
N ASP A 123 11.63 -10.10 -1.30
CA ASP A 123 12.06 -9.74 -2.66
C ASP A 123 12.54 -8.28 -2.73
N ILE A 124 11.85 -7.38 -2.04
CA ILE A 124 12.23 -5.96 -2.00
C ILE A 124 13.59 -5.80 -1.31
N LEU A 125 13.78 -6.44 -0.17
CA LEU A 125 15.03 -6.35 0.59
C LEU A 125 16.21 -6.99 -0.16
N GLU A 126 15.98 -8.12 -0.81
CA GLU A 126 17.02 -8.81 -1.60
C GLU A 126 17.44 -7.97 -2.80
N ALA A 127 16.50 -7.33 -3.47
CA ALA A 127 16.80 -6.43 -4.60
C ALA A 127 17.65 -5.24 -4.14
N ARG A 128 17.42 -4.71 -2.95
CA ARG A 128 18.19 -3.59 -2.39
C ARG A 128 19.60 -4.03 -2.02
N VAL A 129 19.76 -5.25 -1.53
CA VAL A 129 21.08 -5.85 -1.27
C VAL A 129 21.92 -5.90 -2.56
N ASP A 130 21.31 -6.36 -3.66
CA ASP A 130 21.97 -6.41 -4.96
C ASP A 130 22.36 -5.00 -5.45
N TYR A 131 21.54 -4.01 -5.23
CA TYR A 131 21.81 -2.61 -5.55
C TYR A 131 23.09 -2.11 -4.83
N PHE A 132 23.17 -2.36 -3.53
CA PHE A 132 24.35 -1.95 -2.74
C PHE A 132 25.63 -2.65 -3.19
N GLU A 133 25.55 -3.89 -3.64
CA GLU A 133 26.71 -4.59 -4.19
C GLU A 133 27.17 -4.00 -5.52
N SER A 134 26.25 -3.57 -6.37
CA SER A 134 26.59 -3.00 -7.68
C SER A 134 27.25 -1.62 -7.57
N GLU A 135 27.07 -0.91 -6.48
CA GLU A 135 27.68 0.41 -6.25
C GLU A 135 29.11 0.34 -5.69
N ARG A 136 29.55 -0.84 -5.33
CA ARG A 136 30.92 -1.07 -4.90
C ARG A 136 31.81 -1.31 -6.11
#